data_b465c445ed6d27e3c2c0a6c547ffc48a
#
_entry.id   b465c445ed6d27e3c2c0a6c547ffc48a
#
_cell.length_a   1.000
_cell.length_b   1.000
_cell.length_c   1.000
_cell.angle_alpha   90.00
_cell.angle_beta   90.00
_cell.angle_gamma   90.00
#
_symmetry.space_group_name_H-M   'P 1'
#
loop_
_entity.id
_entity.type
_entity.pdbx_description
1 polymer ?
#
loop_
_entity_poly.entity_id
_entity_poly.type
_entity_poly.pdbx_seq_one_letter_code
_entity_poly.pdbx_strand_id
1 'polypeptide(L)'
;MKLSMLNIFKKSIRKIKIAKSIEKKGFVIFQIDGLSYAALKKALSLNLMPHLKNIINSGDYLLDDYFTGVPSDTPFFQAGLLYGNNEDIPGFRWIERETGEEIIFKKPESAGRIEERLARRSPGLLKGGSSYVNLFSGGASRSTFTLSTFSIRYLFIFSFITNSRLQKMNYPAMEM
;
A
#
# COMPACT_ATOMS: atom_id res chain seq x y z
N MET A 1 23.84 -6.91 27.15
CA MET A 1 23.17 -5.75 26.52
C MET A 1 22.22 -6.11 25.36
N LYS A 2 21.68 -7.33 25.32
CA LYS A 2 20.75 -7.82 24.26
C LYS A 2 19.26 -7.85 24.64
N LEU A 3 18.89 -7.51 25.88
CA LEU A 3 17.49 -7.56 26.35
C LEU A 3 16.69 -6.26 26.13
N SER A 4 17.32 -5.14 25.76
CA SER A 4 16.65 -3.85 25.72
C SER A 4 15.81 -3.63 24.45
N MET A 5 16.24 -4.14 23.29
CA MET A 5 15.53 -3.91 22.00
C MET A 5 14.26 -4.75 21.88
N LEU A 6 14.26 -5.99 22.37
CA LEU A 6 13.05 -6.83 22.39
C LEU A 6 11.96 -6.25 23.31
N ASN A 7 12.38 -5.61 24.41
CA ASN A 7 11.49 -4.93 25.33
C ASN A 7 10.92 -3.64 24.78
N ILE A 8 11.68 -2.90 23.94
CA ILE A 8 11.19 -1.71 23.24
C ILE A 8 10.13 -2.10 22.20
N PHE A 9 10.37 -3.18 21.43
CA PHE A 9 9.38 -3.72 20.49
C PHE A 9 8.11 -4.23 21.20
N LYS A 10 8.25 -4.98 22.28
CA LYS A 10 7.11 -5.45 23.09
C LYS A 10 6.36 -4.29 23.77
N LYS A 11 7.06 -3.23 24.18
CA LYS A 11 6.44 -2.03 24.77
C LYS A 11 5.71 -1.17 23.73
N SER A 12 6.19 -1.13 22.47
CA SER A 12 5.49 -0.48 21.34
C SER A 12 4.20 -1.22 20.96
N ILE A 13 4.23 -2.55 20.95
CA ILE A 13 3.04 -3.37 20.65
C ILE A 13 2.01 -3.29 21.79
N ARG A 14 2.43 -3.20 23.04
CA ARG A 14 1.52 -3.05 24.19
C ARG A 14 0.84 -1.67 24.30
N LYS A 15 1.32 -0.66 23.58
CA LYS A 15 0.69 0.67 23.54
C LYS A 15 -0.32 0.86 22.40
N ILE A 16 -0.70 -0.18 21.68
CA ILE A 16 -1.95 -0.14 20.95
C ILE A 16 -3.05 -0.23 22.02
N LYS A 17 -3.38 0.91 22.62
CA LYS A 17 -4.65 1.05 23.32
C LYS A 17 -5.71 0.65 22.29
N ILE A 18 -6.38 -0.48 22.53
CA ILE A 18 -7.62 -0.81 21.86
C ILE A 18 -8.48 0.44 22.06
N ALA A 19 -8.63 1.24 21.03
CA ALA A 19 -9.47 2.43 21.09
C ALA A 19 -10.85 1.93 21.54
N LYS A 20 -11.45 2.60 22.54
CA LYS A 20 -12.85 2.38 22.92
C LYS A 20 -13.64 2.18 21.64
N SER A 21 -14.48 1.16 21.56
CA SER A 21 -15.29 0.83 20.39
C SER A 21 -15.93 2.10 19.84
N ILE A 22 -15.42 2.55 18.69
CA ILE A 22 -16.05 3.64 17.96
C ILE A 22 -17.32 3.00 17.40
N GLU A 23 -18.49 3.48 17.77
CA GLU A 23 -19.78 3.02 17.24
C GLU A 23 -19.91 3.18 15.73
N LYS A 24 -18.98 3.87 15.08
CA LYS A 24 -18.93 4.06 13.63
C LYS A 24 -18.29 2.85 12.96
N LYS A 25 -19.02 2.25 12.03
CA LYS A 25 -18.48 1.22 11.14
C LYS A 25 -17.32 1.79 10.34
N GLY A 26 -16.17 1.10 10.36
CA GLY A 26 -15.03 1.37 9.49
C GLY A 26 -15.10 0.55 8.22
N PHE A 27 -14.18 0.80 7.30
CA PHE A 27 -13.97 -0.04 6.12
C PHE A 27 -12.49 -0.42 6.00
N VAL A 28 -12.24 -1.54 5.34
CA VAL A 28 -10.90 -2.03 5.01
C VAL A 28 -10.86 -2.30 3.52
N ILE A 29 -9.87 -1.76 2.85
CA ILE A 29 -9.63 -1.98 1.43
C ILE A 29 -8.40 -2.89 1.30
N PHE A 30 -8.57 -4.02 0.59
CA PHE A 30 -7.47 -4.86 0.16
C PHE A 30 -7.33 -4.75 -1.35
N GLN A 31 -6.21 -4.21 -1.81
CA GLN A 31 -5.87 -4.18 -3.22
C GLN A 31 -4.92 -5.34 -3.55
N ILE A 32 -5.29 -6.14 -4.55
CA ILE A 32 -4.41 -7.17 -5.12
C ILE A 32 -4.12 -6.75 -6.55
N ASP A 33 -2.88 -6.35 -6.79
CA ASP A 33 -2.45 -5.86 -8.11
C ASP A 33 -2.48 -7.00 -9.15
N GLY A 34 -2.94 -6.67 -10.37
CA GLY A 34 -3.03 -7.62 -11.47
C GLY A 34 -4.09 -8.74 -11.32
N LEU A 35 -4.93 -8.73 -10.26
CA LEU A 35 -5.99 -9.71 -10.09
C LEU A 35 -7.19 -9.37 -10.97
N SER A 36 -7.37 -10.10 -12.08
CA SER A 36 -8.55 -9.93 -12.93
C SER A 36 -9.78 -10.61 -12.34
N TYR A 37 -10.97 -10.10 -12.71
CA TYR A 37 -12.26 -10.70 -12.34
C TYR A 37 -12.36 -12.18 -12.77
N ALA A 38 -11.89 -12.50 -14.00
CA ALA A 38 -11.87 -13.88 -14.51
C ALA A 38 -10.96 -14.80 -13.69
N ALA A 39 -9.76 -14.32 -13.32
CA ALA A 39 -8.83 -15.08 -12.49
C ALA A 39 -9.42 -15.33 -11.09
N LEU A 40 -10.05 -14.32 -10.50
CA LEU A 40 -10.73 -14.45 -9.21
C LEU A 40 -11.87 -15.46 -9.27
N LYS A 41 -12.75 -15.38 -10.27
CA LYS A 41 -13.84 -16.37 -10.46
C LYS A 41 -13.29 -17.79 -10.59
N LYS A 42 -12.22 -17.99 -11.33
CA LYS A 42 -11.56 -19.29 -11.46
C LYS A 42 -11.01 -19.77 -10.11
N ALA A 43 -10.34 -18.91 -9.34
CA ALA A 43 -9.83 -19.27 -8.03
C ALA A 43 -10.94 -19.67 -7.05
N LEU A 44 -12.06 -18.96 -7.07
CA LEU A 44 -13.23 -19.28 -6.25
C LEU A 44 -13.88 -20.62 -6.67
N SER A 45 -13.98 -20.90 -7.96
CA SER A 45 -14.52 -22.18 -8.46
C SER A 45 -13.65 -23.37 -8.05
N LEU A 46 -12.34 -23.19 -8.05
CA LEU A 46 -11.35 -24.21 -7.63
C LEU A 46 -11.17 -24.28 -6.09
N ASN A 47 -11.96 -23.51 -5.33
CA ASN A 47 -11.87 -23.42 -3.87
C ASN A 47 -10.49 -23.02 -3.31
N LEU A 48 -9.72 -22.24 -4.09
CA LEU A 48 -8.39 -21.74 -3.68
C LEU A 48 -8.48 -20.58 -2.68
N MET A 49 -9.65 -19.94 -2.57
CA MET A 49 -9.93 -18.83 -1.66
C MET A 49 -11.20 -19.10 -0.84
N PRO A 50 -11.18 -20.12 0.05
CA PRO A 50 -12.40 -20.61 0.72
C PRO A 50 -13.06 -19.55 1.60
N HIS A 51 -12.28 -18.71 2.30
CA HIS A 51 -12.83 -17.65 3.14
C HIS A 51 -13.55 -16.59 2.30
N LEU A 52 -12.96 -16.14 1.20
CA LEU A 52 -13.60 -15.17 0.31
C LEU A 52 -14.86 -15.75 -0.33
N LYS A 53 -14.81 -17.03 -0.74
CA LYS A 53 -15.97 -17.74 -1.27
C LYS A 53 -17.12 -17.80 -0.25
N ASN A 54 -16.82 -18.07 1.01
CA ASN A 54 -17.83 -18.11 2.07
C ASN A 54 -18.45 -16.72 2.32
N ILE A 55 -17.63 -15.65 2.34
CA ILE A 55 -18.10 -14.27 2.50
C ILE A 55 -19.04 -13.88 1.36
N ILE A 56 -18.71 -14.24 0.11
CA ILE A 56 -19.58 -13.96 -1.04
C ILE A 56 -20.87 -14.79 -0.95
N ASN A 57 -20.76 -16.07 -0.60
CA ASN A 57 -21.92 -16.96 -0.50
C ASN A 57 -22.85 -16.65 0.68
N SER A 58 -22.41 -15.91 1.71
CA SER A 58 -23.28 -15.44 2.79
C SER A 58 -24.31 -14.41 2.31
N GLY A 59 -24.08 -13.79 1.17
CA GLY A 59 -24.94 -12.73 0.62
C GLY A 59 -24.70 -11.35 1.21
N ASP A 60 -23.76 -11.22 2.15
CA ASP A 60 -23.39 -9.92 2.75
C ASP A 60 -22.48 -9.09 1.83
N TYR A 61 -21.89 -9.72 0.80
CA TYR A 61 -20.94 -9.12 -0.12
C TYR A 61 -21.27 -9.49 -1.55
N LEU A 62 -21.11 -8.53 -2.45
CA LEU A 62 -21.26 -8.73 -3.89
C LEU A 62 -19.87 -8.88 -4.54
N LEU A 63 -19.79 -9.78 -5.51
CA LEU A 63 -18.65 -9.85 -6.42
C LEU A 63 -19.08 -9.25 -7.75
N ASP A 64 -18.40 -8.18 -8.14
CA ASP A 64 -18.66 -7.46 -9.38
C ASP A 64 -17.36 -7.21 -10.14
N ASP A 65 -17.47 -6.92 -11.44
CA ASP A 65 -16.34 -6.47 -12.24
C ASP A 65 -16.25 -4.93 -12.21
N TYR A 66 -15.04 -4.43 -12.31
CA TYR A 66 -14.78 -3.01 -12.28
C TYR A 66 -13.81 -2.62 -13.38
N PHE A 67 -14.15 -1.60 -14.15
CA PHE A 67 -13.30 -1.01 -15.17
C PHE A 67 -12.36 0.02 -14.54
N THR A 68 -11.05 -0.29 -14.50
CA THR A 68 -10.03 0.54 -13.84
C THR A 68 -9.67 1.82 -14.59
N GLY A 69 -10.14 2.00 -15.82
CA GLY A 69 -9.80 3.12 -16.68
C GLY A 69 -8.64 2.84 -17.63
N VAL A 70 -8.24 3.88 -18.38
CA VAL A 70 -7.11 3.86 -19.30
C VAL A 70 -6.24 5.08 -19.03
N PRO A 71 -4.95 4.88 -18.66
CA PRO A 71 -4.25 3.60 -18.46
C PRO A 71 -4.78 2.82 -17.23
N SER A 72 -4.65 1.48 -17.27
CA SER A 72 -5.03 0.62 -16.15
C SER A 72 -3.82 0.29 -15.27
N ASP A 73 -3.05 1.30 -14.90
CA ASP A 73 -1.87 1.11 -14.05
C ASP A 73 -2.12 1.52 -12.59
N THR A 74 -1.26 1.06 -11.70
CA THR A 74 -1.42 1.25 -10.26
C THR A 74 -1.44 2.73 -9.84
N PRO A 75 -0.55 3.62 -10.35
CA PRO A 75 -0.60 5.04 -10.01
C PRO A 75 -1.92 5.72 -10.37
N PHE A 76 -2.39 5.48 -11.59
CA PHE A 76 -3.65 6.03 -12.08
C PHE A 76 -4.85 5.52 -11.27
N PHE A 77 -4.90 4.21 -11.06
CA PHE A 77 -5.98 3.59 -10.29
C PHE A 77 -6.00 4.06 -8.83
N GLN A 78 -4.86 4.03 -8.14
CA GLN A 78 -4.80 4.46 -6.74
C GLN A 78 -5.10 5.95 -6.55
N ALA A 79 -4.69 6.81 -7.47
CA ALA A 79 -5.04 8.22 -7.42
C ALA A 79 -6.56 8.43 -7.51
N GLY A 80 -7.20 7.76 -8.47
CA GLY A 80 -8.66 7.79 -8.61
C GLY A 80 -9.38 7.24 -7.38
N LEU A 81 -8.95 6.08 -6.88
CA LEU A 81 -9.54 5.44 -5.71
C LEU A 81 -9.38 6.29 -4.44
N LEU A 82 -8.18 6.81 -4.19
CA LEU A 82 -7.86 7.44 -2.92
C LEU A 82 -8.18 8.94 -2.87
N TYR A 83 -8.18 9.61 -4.02
CA TYR A 83 -8.38 11.07 -4.11
C TYR A 83 -9.52 11.50 -5.02
N GLY A 84 -10.15 10.57 -5.74
CA GLY A 84 -11.23 10.86 -6.68
C GLY A 84 -10.75 11.59 -7.95
N ASN A 85 -9.46 11.66 -8.20
CA ASN A 85 -8.86 12.34 -9.35
C ASN A 85 -7.57 11.63 -9.80
N ASN A 86 -7.47 11.37 -11.09
CA ASN A 86 -6.32 10.74 -11.73
C ASN A 86 -5.99 11.37 -13.10
N GLU A 87 -6.58 12.52 -13.44
CA GLU A 87 -6.49 13.14 -14.76
C GLU A 87 -5.04 13.46 -15.20
N ASP A 88 -4.19 13.83 -14.25
CA ASP A 88 -2.80 14.23 -14.51
C ASP A 88 -1.78 13.11 -14.29
N ILE A 89 -2.21 11.84 -14.33
CA ILE A 89 -1.34 10.69 -14.07
C ILE A 89 -1.41 9.71 -15.24
N PRO A 90 -0.58 9.93 -16.28
CA PRO A 90 -0.61 9.10 -17.48
C PRO A 90 0.08 7.73 -17.32
N GLY A 91 0.77 7.49 -16.20
CA GLY A 91 1.44 6.23 -15.96
C GLY A 91 2.57 6.29 -14.95
N PHE A 92 3.54 5.35 -15.05
CA PHE A 92 4.69 5.29 -14.15
C PHE A 92 5.84 6.23 -14.52
N ARG A 93 5.84 6.76 -15.74
CA ARG A 93 6.89 7.68 -16.24
C ARG A 93 6.35 8.56 -17.33
N TRP A 94 6.56 9.88 -17.21
CA TRP A 94 6.17 10.87 -18.23
C TRP A 94 6.99 12.13 -18.13
N ILE A 95 6.87 12.99 -19.14
CA ILE A 95 7.38 14.36 -19.11
C ILE A 95 6.23 15.28 -18.75
N GLU A 96 6.37 16.05 -17.70
CA GLU A 96 5.42 17.10 -17.34
C GLU A 96 5.45 18.20 -18.39
N ARG A 97 4.31 18.50 -19.02
CA ARG A 97 4.26 19.44 -20.17
C ARG A 97 4.62 20.86 -19.78
N GLU A 98 4.24 21.29 -18.59
CA GLU A 98 4.43 22.67 -18.13
C GLU A 98 5.89 22.95 -17.73
N THR A 99 6.56 21.99 -17.15
CA THR A 99 7.91 22.17 -16.60
C THR A 99 9.01 21.53 -17.44
N GLY A 100 8.66 20.60 -18.35
CA GLY A 100 9.62 19.75 -19.04
C GLY A 100 10.29 18.71 -18.15
N GLU A 101 9.87 18.60 -16.90
CA GLU A 101 10.49 17.69 -15.93
C GLU A 101 10.05 16.25 -16.17
N GLU A 102 11.02 15.33 -16.09
CA GLU A 102 10.71 13.90 -16.12
C GLU A 102 10.23 13.41 -14.78
N ILE A 103 9.00 12.92 -14.74
CA ILE A 103 8.42 12.27 -13.58
C ILE A 103 8.67 10.76 -13.68
N ILE A 104 9.35 10.22 -12.68
CA ILE A 104 9.56 8.77 -12.51
C ILE A 104 8.84 8.37 -11.22
N PHE A 105 7.66 7.79 -11.36
CA PHE A 105 6.76 7.54 -10.24
C PHE A 105 7.34 6.60 -9.17
N LYS A 106 8.27 5.72 -9.56
CA LYS A 106 8.97 4.82 -8.61
C LYS A 106 9.89 5.53 -7.62
N LYS A 107 10.17 6.82 -7.83
CA LYS A 107 10.94 7.64 -6.90
C LYS A 107 10.01 8.20 -5.82
N PRO A 108 10.32 8.02 -4.52
CA PRO A 108 9.50 8.54 -3.42
C PRO A 108 9.20 10.03 -3.53
N GLU A 109 10.19 10.83 -3.96
CA GLU A 109 10.06 12.28 -4.10
C GLU A 109 9.03 12.63 -5.17
N SER A 110 9.01 11.91 -6.30
CA SER A 110 8.02 12.11 -7.36
C SER A 110 6.63 11.70 -6.89
N ALA A 111 6.51 10.54 -6.26
CA ALA A 111 5.23 10.08 -5.71
C ALA A 111 4.69 11.05 -4.65
N GLY A 112 5.56 11.58 -3.76
CA GLY A 112 5.19 12.57 -2.75
C GLY A 112 4.66 13.86 -3.36
N ARG A 113 5.35 14.43 -4.35
CA ARG A 113 4.90 15.64 -5.06
C ARG A 113 3.55 15.44 -5.77
N ILE A 114 3.36 14.29 -6.40
CA ILE A 114 2.08 13.96 -7.02
C ILE A 114 0.99 13.85 -5.96
N GLU A 115 1.24 13.16 -4.85
CA GLU A 115 0.27 13.06 -3.77
C GLU A 115 -0.08 14.41 -3.15
N GLU A 116 0.88 15.31 -2.94
CA GLU A 116 0.63 16.67 -2.48
C GLU A 116 -0.30 17.44 -3.44
N ARG A 117 -0.11 17.28 -4.76
CA ARG A 117 -0.97 17.88 -5.78
C ARG A 117 -2.42 17.34 -5.68
N LEU A 118 -2.57 16.03 -5.52
CA LEU A 118 -3.89 15.40 -5.33
C LEU A 118 -4.55 15.85 -4.02
N ALA A 119 -3.79 15.91 -2.93
CA ALA A 119 -4.29 16.29 -1.61
C ALA A 119 -4.76 17.75 -1.52
N ARG A 120 -4.31 18.64 -2.40
CA ARG A 120 -4.84 20.02 -2.50
C ARG A 120 -6.29 20.05 -2.98
N ARG A 121 -6.72 19.05 -3.74
CA ARG A 121 -8.08 18.96 -4.31
C ARG A 121 -9.01 18.10 -3.46
N SER A 122 -8.46 17.12 -2.72
CA SER A 122 -9.23 16.17 -1.90
C SER A 122 -8.45 15.76 -0.66
N PRO A 123 -9.11 15.65 0.51
CA PRO A 123 -8.44 15.23 1.75
C PRO A 123 -7.95 13.77 1.75
N GLY A 124 -8.32 12.99 0.74
CA GLY A 124 -8.02 11.58 0.64
C GLY A 124 -9.00 10.69 1.41
N LEU A 125 -9.28 9.53 0.82
CA LEU A 125 -10.27 8.56 1.32
C LEU A 125 -9.88 7.97 2.69
N LEU A 126 -8.56 7.84 2.96
CA LEU A 126 -8.04 7.24 4.18
C LEU A 126 -7.75 8.28 5.28
N LYS A 127 -8.29 9.49 5.16
CA LYS A 127 -8.12 10.53 6.20
C LYS A 127 -8.53 10.02 7.58
N GLY A 128 -7.61 10.11 8.54
CA GLY A 128 -7.80 9.59 9.91
C GLY A 128 -7.57 8.07 10.05
N GLY A 129 -7.41 7.37 8.95
CA GLY A 129 -7.15 5.93 8.91
C GLY A 129 -5.67 5.59 8.76
N SER A 130 -5.40 4.43 8.15
CA SER A 130 -4.06 3.90 7.93
C SER A 130 -3.88 3.39 6.51
N SER A 131 -2.66 3.52 5.98
CA SER A 131 -2.24 3.02 4.65
C SER A 131 -1.02 2.13 4.79
N TYR A 132 -1.04 0.97 4.14
CA TYR A 132 0.04 -0.01 4.19
C TYR A 132 0.34 -0.54 2.79
N VAL A 133 1.63 -0.48 2.40
CA VAL A 133 2.14 -1.05 1.13
C VAL A 133 1.42 -0.48 -0.10
N ASN A 134 1.30 0.83 -0.16
CA ASN A 134 0.64 1.55 -1.25
C ASN A 134 1.60 2.51 -1.97
N LEU A 135 1.20 3.04 -3.11
CA LEU A 135 1.91 4.13 -3.76
C LEU A 135 1.61 5.47 -3.09
N PHE A 136 0.35 5.69 -2.68
CA PHE A 136 -0.12 6.89 -2.00
C PHE A 136 -0.62 6.59 -0.59
N SER A 137 -0.52 7.58 0.28
CA SER A 137 -1.05 7.47 1.65
C SER A 137 -2.58 7.58 1.70
N GLY A 138 -3.19 8.22 0.71
CA GLY A 138 -4.62 8.50 0.69
C GLY A 138 -5.08 9.42 1.83
N GLY A 139 -4.18 10.29 2.33
CA GLY A 139 -4.45 11.16 3.47
C GLY A 139 -4.43 10.45 4.83
N ALA A 140 -3.94 9.22 4.89
CA ALA A 140 -3.90 8.43 6.12
C ALA A 140 -3.04 9.09 7.21
N SER A 141 -3.53 9.06 8.46
CA SER A 141 -2.77 9.54 9.62
C SER A 141 -1.57 8.65 9.96
N ARG A 142 -1.58 7.40 9.50
CA ARG A 142 -0.50 6.43 9.67
C ARG A 142 -0.22 5.73 8.34
N SER A 143 1.01 5.85 7.86
CA SER A 143 1.48 5.19 6.63
C SER A 143 2.69 4.31 6.92
N THR A 144 2.72 3.11 6.32
CA THR A 144 3.85 2.19 6.46
C THR A 144 4.13 1.53 5.11
N PHE A 145 5.37 1.60 4.63
CA PHE A 145 5.78 1.13 3.31
C PHE A 145 4.97 1.76 2.16
N THR A 146 4.56 3.03 2.34
CA THR A 146 3.87 3.80 1.33
C THR A 146 4.87 4.67 0.60
N LEU A 147 4.90 4.57 -0.73
CA LEU A 147 5.96 5.17 -1.55
C LEU A 147 6.04 6.69 -1.40
N SER A 148 4.91 7.38 -1.44
CA SER A 148 4.83 8.85 -1.35
C SER A 148 5.29 9.42 -0.01
N THR A 149 5.20 8.63 1.06
CA THR A 149 5.62 9.02 2.42
C THR A 149 6.94 8.38 2.83
N PHE A 150 7.59 7.67 1.89
CA PHE A 150 8.82 6.94 2.17
C PHE A 150 9.99 7.91 2.34
N SER A 151 10.51 8.02 3.55
CA SER A 151 11.70 8.80 3.85
C SER A 151 12.95 7.93 3.78
N ILE A 152 14.04 8.46 3.22
CA ILE A 152 15.39 7.83 3.21
C ILE A 152 15.83 7.32 4.60
N ARG A 153 15.32 7.92 5.68
CA ARG A 153 15.55 7.44 7.06
C ARG A 153 15.12 5.98 7.27
N TYR A 154 14.05 5.53 6.58
CA TYR A 154 13.61 4.13 6.67
C TYR A 154 14.53 3.16 5.95
N LEU A 155 15.20 3.60 4.86
CA LEU A 155 16.20 2.79 4.14
C LEU A 155 17.38 2.41 5.03
N PHE A 156 17.89 3.35 5.85
CA PHE A 156 18.98 3.06 6.78
C PHE A 156 18.57 2.07 7.87
N ILE A 157 17.34 2.19 8.39
CA ILE A 157 16.83 1.25 9.41
C ILE A 157 16.64 -0.14 8.78
N PHE A 158 16.10 -0.22 7.56
CA PHE A 158 15.88 -1.49 6.87
C PHE A 158 17.20 -2.14 6.43
N SER A 159 18.15 -1.38 5.92
CA SER A 159 19.51 -1.86 5.59
C SER A 159 20.24 -2.37 6.82
N PHE A 160 20.10 -1.70 7.96
CA PHE A 160 20.71 -2.15 9.21
C PHE A 160 20.08 -3.45 9.73
N ILE A 161 18.74 -3.60 9.61
CA ILE A 161 18.03 -4.81 10.02
C ILE A 161 18.33 -5.98 9.09
N THR A 162 18.38 -5.76 7.77
CA THR A 162 18.66 -6.82 6.78
C THR A 162 20.13 -7.25 6.84
N ASN A 163 21.08 -6.33 6.94
CA ASN A 163 22.49 -6.67 7.10
C ASN A 163 22.78 -7.46 8.39
N SER A 164 22.10 -7.12 9.49
CA SER A 164 22.25 -7.87 10.74
C SER A 164 21.63 -9.28 10.68
N ARG A 165 20.70 -9.55 9.77
CA ARG A 165 20.10 -10.87 9.54
C ARG A 165 20.88 -11.70 8.52
N LEU A 166 21.37 -11.09 7.44
CA LEU A 166 22.14 -11.78 6.40
C LEU A 166 23.51 -12.24 6.94
N GLN A 167 24.13 -11.51 7.84
CA GLN A 167 25.36 -11.97 8.53
C GLN A 167 25.15 -13.20 9.44
N LYS A 168 23.90 -13.53 9.79
CA LYS A 168 23.57 -14.72 10.60
C LYS A 168 23.14 -15.94 9.81
N MET A 169 22.91 -15.79 8.49
CA MET A 169 22.60 -16.88 7.59
C MET A 169 23.87 -17.23 6.81
N ASN A 170 24.75 -18.05 7.42
CA ASN A 170 25.83 -18.72 6.69
C ASN A 170 25.17 -19.67 5.67
N TYR A 171 25.06 -19.23 4.42
CA TYR A 171 24.82 -20.17 3.32
C TYR A 171 26.15 -20.91 3.05
N PRO A 172 26.17 -22.24 3.08
CA PRO A 172 27.33 -22.96 2.57
C PRO A 172 27.50 -22.62 1.09
N ALA A 173 28.73 -22.30 0.69
CA ALA A 173 29.05 -22.07 -0.71
C ALA A 173 28.64 -23.30 -1.49
N MET A 174 27.77 -23.12 -2.50
CA MET A 174 27.59 -24.15 -3.52
C MET A 174 28.87 -24.18 -4.35
N GLU A 175 29.68 -25.18 -4.12
CA GLU A 175 30.74 -25.55 -5.06
C GLU A 175 30.10 -26.04 -6.34
N MET A 176 30.41 -25.36 -7.47
CA MET A 176 30.09 -25.83 -8.82
C MET A 176 31.11 -26.91 -9.25
#